data_e6d1c9a7c211ebb600f7cfe3e9fc581b
#
_entry.id   e6d1c9a7c211ebb600f7cfe3e9fc581b
#
_cell.length_a   1.000
_cell.length_b   1.000
_cell.length_c   1.000
_cell.angle_alpha   90.00
_cell.angle_beta   90.00
_cell.angle_gamma   90.00
#
_symmetry.space_group_name_H-M   'P 1'
#
loop_
_entity.id
_entity.type
_entity.pdbx_description
1 polymer ?
#
loop_
_entity_poly.entity_id
_entity_poly.type
_entity_poly.pdbx_seq_one_letter_code
_entity_poly.pdbx_strand_id
1 'polypeptide(L)'
;MMDGGALIHHPWEAPPPEGTATEVAPGLLWLRLPLPMVLDHVNVYALDEGESWTIVDTGIHSGRSVALWERLLAGPLQGRPVSRVILTHHHPDHVGMAGWFMARFDAALWATRTSWLLARMLILDVEEEPTPQALAFSRAGGMDPAILEARRNQRPYNFADTCAPIPVGYRRIAEGEVIRAGGRDWDVRLGGG
;
A
#
# COMPACT_ATOMS: atom_id res chain seq x y z
N MET A 1 2.45 41.67 -12.49
CA MET A 1 1.33 40.85 -11.94
C MET A 1 1.99 39.67 -11.27
N MET A 2 2.00 39.63 -9.94
CA MET A 2 2.57 38.51 -9.19
C MET A 2 1.56 37.39 -9.22
N ASP A 3 2.00 36.26 -9.76
CA ASP A 3 1.25 35.00 -9.74
C ASP A 3 1.06 34.59 -8.28
N GLY A 4 -0.18 34.67 -7.83
CA GLY A 4 -0.57 34.24 -6.47
C GLY A 4 -0.50 32.74 -6.39
N GLY A 5 0.70 32.18 -6.19
CA GLY A 5 0.86 30.77 -5.91
C GLY A 5 -0.07 30.38 -4.79
N ALA A 6 -1.01 29.48 -5.07
CA ALA A 6 -1.91 28.96 -4.06
C ALA A 6 -1.09 28.37 -2.93
N LEU A 7 -1.20 28.95 -1.73
CA LEU A 7 -0.52 28.43 -0.55
C LEU A 7 -1.10 27.04 -0.26
N ILE A 8 -0.20 26.05 -0.20
CA ILE A 8 -0.60 24.69 0.23
C ILE A 8 -1.06 24.79 1.68
N HIS A 9 -2.33 24.43 1.92
CA HIS A 9 -2.91 24.40 3.24
C HIS A 9 -2.83 22.98 3.78
N HIS A 10 -2.24 22.82 4.97
CA HIS A 10 -2.20 21.57 5.71
C HIS A 10 -3.25 21.63 6.82
N PRO A 11 -4.46 21.04 6.63
CA PRO A 11 -5.56 21.15 7.60
C PRO A 11 -5.31 20.38 8.90
N TRP A 12 -4.34 19.47 8.91
CA TRP A 12 -3.95 18.68 10.08
C TRP A 12 -2.46 18.89 10.38
N GLU A 13 -2.15 19.17 11.64
CA GLU A 13 -0.77 19.41 12.10
C GLU A 13 0.04 18.11 12.20
N ALA A 14 -0.63 16.98 12.44
CA ALA A 14 0.00 15.68 12.62
C ALA A 14 -0.87 14.54 12.03
N PRO A 15 -0.24 13.43 11.62
CA PRO A 15 -0.99 12.23 11.22
C PRO A 15 -1.71 11.60 12.43
N PRO A 16 -2.75 10.77 12.18
CA PRO A 16 -3.44 10.07 13.26
C PRO A 16 -2.47 9.25 14.10
N PRO A 17 -2.61 9.21 15.43
CA PRO A 17 -1.89 8.27 16.27
C PRO A 17 -2.13 6.83 15.81
N GLU A 18 -1.13 5.95 16.03
CA GLU A 18 -1.24 4.53 15.65
C GLU A 18 -2.45 3.87 16.32
N GLY A 19 -3.27 3.18 15.53
CA GLY A 19 -4.49 2.50 16.01
C GLY A 19 -5.71 3.40 16.12
N THR A 20 -5.63 4.65 15.67
CA THR A 20 -6.74 5.58 15.59
C THR A 20 -7.02 5.97 14.13
N ALA A 21 -8.08 6.76 13.92
CA ALA A 21 -8.43 7.31 12.63
C ALA A 21 -8.74 8.80 12.76
N THR A 22 -8.47 9.57 11.72
CA THR A 22 -8.93 10.95 11.55
C THR A 22 -9.93 10.99 10.39
N GLU A 23 -11.14 11.44 10.65
CA GLU A 23 -12.12 11.66 9.58
C GLU A 23 -11.73 12.94 8.83
N VAL A 24 -11.32 12.79 7.57
CA VAL A 24 -10.83 13.90 6.74
C VAL A 24 -11.92 14.48 5.84
N ALA A 25 -12.99 13.72 5.63
CA ALA A 25 -14.24 14.14 5.01
C ALA A 25 -15.33 13.15 5.44
N PRO A 26 -16.63 13.48 5.36
CA PRO A 26 -17.69 12.58 5.81
C PRO A 26 -17.54 11.17 5.24
N GLY A 27 -17.37 10.16 6.09
CA GLY A 27 -17.16 8.76 5.71
C GLY A 27 -15.79 8.44 5.09
N LEU A 28 -14.82 9.35 5.14
CA LEU A 28 -13.45 9.12 4.69
C LEU A 28 -12.49 9.22 5.87
N LEU A 29 -11.95 8.10 6.30
CA LEU A 29 -11.02 8.00 7.40
C LEU A 29 -9.58 7.90 6.91
N TRP A 30 -8.70 8.71 7.49
CA TRP A 30 -7.26 8.63 7.34
C TRP A 30 -6.68 7.79 8.46
N LEU A 31 -5.89 6.78 8.12
CA LEU A 31 -5.23 5.84 9.00
C LEU A 31 -3.72 5.88 8.75
N ARG A 32 -2.95 5.45 9.74
CA ARG A 32 -1.50 5.38 9.65
C ARG A 32 -1.00 3.99 10.00
N LEU A 33 -0.20 3.39 9.12
CA LEU A 33 0.44 2.08 9.31
C LEU A 33 1.96 2.26 9.46
N PRO A 34 2.60 1.58 10.45
CA PRO A 34 4.02 1.72 10.69
C PRO A 34 4.87 1.02 9.63
N LEU A 35 6.03 1.59 9.35
CA LEU A 35 7.07 1.01 8.50
C LEU A 35 8.38 0.85 9.29
N PRO A 36 9.16 -0.21 9.05
CA PRO A 36 10.42 -0.48 9.75
C PRO A 36 11.63 0.22 9.09
N MET A 37 11.49 1.47 8.65
CA MET A 37 12.52 2.20 7.92
C MET A 37 12.53 3.68 8.30
N VAL A 38 13.38 4.51 7.65
CA VAL A 38 13.46 5.96 7.89
C VAL A 38 12.12 6.64 7.63
N LEU A 39 11.43 6.26 6.56
CA LEU A 39 10.00 6.55 6.40
C LEU A 39 9.24 5.65 7.36
N ASP A 40 8.85 6.19 8.51
CA ASP A 40 8.35 5.41 9.65
C ASP A 40 6.88 4.98 9.52
N HIS A 41 6.16 5.47 8.52
CA HIS A 41 4.75 5.13 8.28
C HIS A 41 4.30 5.33 6.85
N VAL A 42 3.19 4.68 6.50
CA VAL A 42 2.40 4.93 5.29
C VAL A 42 1.00 5.36 5.67
N ASN A 43 0.44 6.29 4.90
CA ASN A 43 -0.94 6.73 5.02
C ASN A 43 -1.83 5.83 4.17
N VAL A 44 -2.91 5.34 4.77
CA VAL A 44 -3.95 4.55 4.12
C VAL A 44 -5.32 5.12 4.46
N TYR A 45 -6.32 4.80 3.65
CA TYR A 45 -7.64 5.39 3.85
C TYR A 45 -8.72 4.32 3.89
N ALA A 46 -9.76 4.56 4.68
CA ALA A 46 -10.97 3.75 4.71
C ALA A 46 -12.17 4.61 4.30
N LEU A 47 -12.93 4.10 3.33
CA LEU A 47 -14.13 4.75 2.80
C LEU A 47 -15.36 3.97 3.25
N ASP A 48 -16.32 4.68 3.84
CA ASP A 48 -17.54 4.10 4.38
C ASP A 48 -18.52 3.69 3.25
N GLU A 49 -18.84 2.40 3.19
CA GLU A 49 -19.83 1.82 2.26
C GLU A 49 -21.16 1.49 2.95
N GLY A 50 -21.38 1.98 4.16
CA GLY A 50 -22.53 1.67 5.00
C GLY A 50 -22.32 0.38 5.81
N GLU A 51 -22.48 -0.78 5.22
CA GLU A 51 -22.33 -2.08 5.90
C GLU A 51 -20.89 -2.64 5.89
N SER A 52 -20.00 -1.99 5.12
CA SER A 52 -18.61 -2.43 4.95
C SER A 52 -17.68 -1.24 4.73
N TRP A 53 -16.39 -1.55 4.55
CA TRP A 53 -15.36 -0.56 4.20
C TRP A 53 -14.70 -0.89 2.87
N THR A 54 -14.38 0.14 2.09
CA THR A 54 -13.36 0.09 1.04
C THR A 54 -12.06 0.63 1.63
N ILE A 55 -10.97 -0.14 1.53
CA ILE A 55 -9.64 0.29 1.98
C ILE A 55 -8.80 0.71 0.78
N VAL A 56 -8.13 1.86 0.86
CA VAL A 56 -7.18 2.33 -0.15
C VAL A 56 -5.78 2.21 0.42
N ASP A 57 -4.99 1.31 -0.17
CA ASP A 57 -3.69 0.82 0.30
C ASP A 57 -3.75 0.14 1.67
N THR A 58 -2.72 -0.64 2.04
CA THR A 58 -2.89 -1.59 3.12
C THR A 58 -1.74 -1.68 4.14
N GLY A 59 -0.58 -1.09 3.86
CA GLY A 59 0.62 -1.28 4.67
C GLY A 59 1.36 -2.59 4.34
N ILE A 60 2.57 -2.75 4.91
CA ILE A 60 3.34 -4.00 4.78
C ILE A 60 2.70 -5.13 5.59
N HIS A 61 2.87 -6.38 5.14
CA HIS A 61 2.47 -7.56 5.90
C HIS A 61 3.51 -7.88 6.97
N SER A 62 3.10 -7.71 8.21
CA SER A 62 3.90 -8.05 9.40
C SER A 62 2.97 -8.38 10.57
N GLY A 63 3.48 -9.05 11.60
CA GLY A 63 2.71 -9.31 12.81
C GLY A 63 2.22 -8.01 13.48
N ARG A 64 3.02 -6.93 13.43
CA ARG A 64 2.63 -5.61 13.93
C ARG A 64 1.49 -5.01 13.12
N SER A 65 1.56 -5.09 11.79
CA SER A 65 0.50 -4.58 10.90
C SER A 65 -0.81 -5.36 11.07
N VAL A 66 -0.73 -6.69 11.21
CA VAL A 66 -1.91 -7.53 11.51
C VAL A 66 -2.56 -7.09 12.82
N ALA A 67 -1.79 -7.01 13.91
CA ALA A 67 -2.32 -6.58 15.21
C ALA A 67 -2.91 -5.16 15.16
N LEU A 68 -2.32 -4.27 14.38
CA LEU A 68 -2.81 -2.90 14.21
C LEU A 68 -4.12 -2.89 13.42
N TRP A 69 -4.22 -3.63 12.32
CA TRP A 69 -5.46 -3.75 11.56
C TRP A 69 -6.59 -4.35 12.39
N GLU A 70 -6.31 -5.37 13.25
CA GLU A 70 -7.32 -5.91 14.18
C GLU A 70 -7.86 -4.83 15.12
N ARG A 71 -6.99 -3.96 15.65
CA ARG A 71 -7.43 -2.82 16.49
C ARG A 71 -8.25 -1.80 15.72
N LEU A 72 -7.81 -1.43 14.51
CA LEU A 72 -8.51 -0.49 13.64
C LEU A 72 -9.89 -1.03 13.25
N LEU A 73 -9.98 -2.32 12.89
CA LEU A 73 -11.23 -2.99 12.56
C LEU A 73 -12.20 -3.00 13.73
N ALA A 74 -11.74 -3.37 14.93
CA ALA A 74 -12.57 -3.42 16.12
C ALA A 74 -12.97 -2.02 16.64
N GLY A 75 -12.10 -1.03 16.47
CA GLY A 75 -12.28 0.34 16.95
C GLY A 75 -12.93 1.26 15.90
N PRO A 76 -12.14 2.12 15.22
CA PRO A 76 -12.70 3.16 14.33
C PRO A 76 -13.49 2.58 13.14
N LEU A 77 -13.24 1.35 12.70
CA LEU A 77 -14.00 0.68 11.65
C LEU A 77 -15.21 -0.12 12.17
N GLN A 78 -15.51 -0.04 13.46
CA GLN A 78 -16.75 -0.51 14.10
C GLN A 78 -17.07 -1.99 13.91
N GLY A 79 -16.06 -2.86 13.73
CA GLY A 79 -16.24 -4.28 13.48
C GLY A 79 -16.84 -4.63 12.11
N ARG A 80 -17.06 -3.64 11.24
CA ARG A 80 -17.62 -3.89 9.90
C ARG A 80 -16.57 -4.53 8.97
N PRO A 81 -16.96 -5.44 8.07
CA PRO A 81 -16.03 -6.10 7.17
C PRO A 81 -15.46 -5.15 6.12
N VAL A 82 -14.35 -5.57 5.52
CA VAL A 82 -13.76 -4.91 4.35
C VAL A 82 -14.25 -5.62 3.10
N SER A 83 -15.04 -4.97 2.26
CA SER A 83 -15.55 -5.55 1.02
C SER A 83 -14.63 -5.35 -0.17
N ARG A 84 -13.70 -4.38 -0.09
CA ARG A 84 -12.86 -3.99 -1.20
C ARG A 84 -11.53 -3.40 -0.74
N VAL A 85 -10.47 -3.73 -1.49
CA VAL A 85 -9.17 -3.08 -1.41
C VAL A 85 -8.87 -2.43 -2.76
N ILE A 86 -8.52 -1.14 -2.77
CA ILE A 86 -8.05 -0.40 -3.94
C ILE A 86 -6.57 -0.13 -3.75
N LEU A 87 -5.74 -0.53 -4.71
CA LEU A 87 -4.31 -0.24 -4.68
C LEU A 87 -3.98 0.97 -5.55
N THR A 88 -3.26 1.92 -4.97
CA THR A 88 -2.68 3.02 -5.72
C THR A 88 -1.54 2.52 -6.59
N HIS A 89 -0.64 1.68 -6.05
CA HIS A 89 0.46 1.07 -6.79
C HIS A 89 0.98 -0.20 -6.11
N HIS A 90 2.06 -0.79 -6.65
CA HIS A 90 2.52 -2.14 -6.32
C HIS A 90 3.54 -2.22 -5.17
N HIS A 91 4.01 -1.12 -4.59
CA HIS A 91 5.02 -1.17 -3.55
C HIS A 91 4.51 -1.89 -2.28
N PRO A 92 5.41 -2.57 -1.53
CA PRO A 92 5.02 -3.42 -0.39
C PRO A 92 4.26 -2.69 0.72
N ASP A 93 4.57 -1.43 0.96
CA ASP A 93 3.90 -0.58 1.95
C ASP A 93 2.47 -0.16 1.53
N HIS A 94 2.09 -0.44 0.29
CA HIS A 94 0.74 -0.23 -0.23
C HIS A 94 -0.01 -1.55 -0.46
N VAL A 95 0.64 -2.55 -1.06
CA VAL A 95 0.01 -3.82 -1.41
C VAL A 95 0.13 -4.91 -0.32
N GLY A 96 1.03 -4.72 0.65
CA GLY A 96 1.49 -5.81 1.53
C GLY A 96 0.40 -6.57 2.25
N MET A 97 -0.64 -5.90 2.77
CA MET A 97 -1.76 -6.57 3.46
C MET A 97 -2.94 -6.91 2.55
N ALA A 98 -2.89 -6.61 1.24
CA ALA A 98 -4.04 -6.84 0.36
C ALA A 98 -4.49 -8.31 0.36
N GLY A 99 -3.56 -9.25 0.24
CA GLY A 99 -3.86 -10.69 0.30
C GLY A 99 -4.46 -11.13 1.64
N TRP A 100 -4.06 -10.51 2.74
CA TRP A 100 -4.64 -10.75 4.06
C TRP A 100 -6.11 -10.32 4.13
N PHE A 101 -6.47 -9.14 3.58
CA PHE A 101 -7.87 -8.70 3.51
C PHE A 101 -8.71 -9.61 2.61
N MET A 102 -8.16 -10.02 1.46
CA MET A 102 -8.83 -10.95 0.55
C MET A 102 -9.11 -12.29 1.24
N ALA A 103 -8.13 -12.85 1.95
CA ALA A 103 -8.28 -14.12 2.65
C ALA A 103 -9.26 -14.05 3.84
N ARG A 104 -9.28 -12.92 4.55
CA ARG A 104 -10.08 -12.75 5.76
C ARG A 104 -11.54 -12.41 5.48
N PHE A 105 -11.81 -11.57 4.47
CA PHE A 105 -13.14 -10.97 4.23
C PHE A 105 -13.71 -11.30 2.85
N ASP A 106 -12.99 -12.08 2.04
CA ASP A 106 -13.33 -12.24 0.61
C ASP A 106 -13.38 -10.88 -0.12
N ALA A 107 -12.52 -9.94 0.30
CA ALA A 107 -12.49 -8.59 -0.22
C ALA A 107 -12.08 -8.57 -1.70
N ALA A 108 -12.81 -7.83 -2.52
CA ALA A 108 -12.46 -7.64 -3.93
C ALA A 108 -11.20 -6.76 -4.06
N LEU A 109 -10.20 -7.21 -4.82
CA LEU A 109 -9.01 -6.41 -5.13
C LEU A 109 -9.22 -5.59 -6.39
N TRP A 110 -9.02 -4.27 -6.30
CA TRP A 110 -9.08 -3.34 -7.42
C TRP A 110 -7.71 -2.69 -7.63
N ALA A 111 -7.17 -2.78 -8.83
CA ALA A 111 -5.85 -2.26 -9.16
C ALA A 111 -5.73 -1.94 -10.65
N THR A 112 -4.75 -1.13 -11.02
CA THR A 112 -4.35 -1.05 -12.42
C THR A 112 -3.72 -2.37 -12.85
N ARG A 113 -3.72 -2.65 -14.17
CA ARG A 113 -3.06 -3.85 -14.71
C ARG A 113 -1.59 -3.90 -14.31
N THR A 114 -0.89 -2.78 -14.42
CA THR A 114 0.54 -2.69 -14.10
C THR A 114 0.78 -2.97 -12.62
N SER A 115 0.03 -2.34 -11.72
CA SER A 115 0.18 -2.55 -10.27
C SER A 115 -0.05 -4.01 -9.89
N TRP A 116 -1.10 -4.64 -10.41
CA TRP A 116 -1.40 -6.05 -10.11
C TRP A 116 -0.33 -7.00 -10.65
N LEU A 117 0.10 -6.82 -11.92
CA LEU A 117 1.11 -7.69 -12.53
C LEU A 117 2.45 -7.57 -11.82
N LEU A 118 2.91 -6.34 -11.51
CA LEU A 118 4.17 -6.13 -10.81
C LEU A 118 4.12 -6.68 -9.38
N ALA A 119 3.08 -6.38 -8.62
CA ALA A 119 2.92 -6.92 -7.26
C ALA A 119 2.95 -8.45 -7.27
N ARG A 120 2.15 -9.08 -8.14
CA ARG A 120 2.10 -10.54 -8.21
C ARG A 120 3.42 -11.16 -8.68
N MET A 121 4.07 -10.58 -9.70
CA MET A 121 5.36 -11.04 -10.18
C MET A 121 6.42 -10.96 -9.08
N LEU A 122 6.55 -9.81 -8.42
CA LEU A 122 7.57 -9.58 -7.40
C LEU A 122 7.34 -10.39 -6.11
N ILE A 123 6.08 -10.69 -5.76
CA ILE A 123 5.77 -11.60 -4.63
C ILE A 123 6.15 -13.05 -4.95
N LEU A 124 6.07 -13.47 -6.22
CA LEU A 124 6.40 -14.83 -6.63
C LEU A 124 7.89 -15.00 -6.98
N ASP A 125 8.59 -13.90 -7.31
CA ASP A 125 10.00 -13.87 -7.67
C ASP A 125 10.85 -13.80 -6.39
N VAL A 126 11.09 -14.96 -5.78
CA VAL A 126 11.81 -15.09 -4.51
C VAL A 126 13.24 -15.58 -4.79
N GLU A 127 14.22 -14.78 -4.37
CA GLU A 127 15.64 -15.07 -4.50
C GLU A 127 16.26 -15.35 -3.12
N GLU A 128 16.94 -16.48 -2.99
CA GLU A 128 17.66 -16.81 -1.74
C GLU A 128 19.09 -16.24 -1.71
N GLU A 129 19.67 -16.01 -2.90
CA GLU A 129 21.00 -15.41 -3.07
C GLU A 129 20.97 -14.32 -4.14
N PRO A 130 21.82 -13.28 -4.04
CA PRO A 130 21.89 -12.25 -5.07
C PRO A 130 22.38 -12.84 -6.39
N THR A 131 21.63 -12.63 -7.47
CA THR A 131 22.06 -13.10 -8.78
C THR A 131 23.27 -12.32 -9.29
N PRO A 132 24.18 -12.97 -10.09
CA PRO A 132 25.30 -12.27 -10.71
C PRO A 132 24.88 -11.03 -11.52
N GLN A 133 23.71 -11.09 -12.15
CA GLN A 133 23.13 -10.01 -12.93
C GLN A 133 22.71 -8.82 -12.06
N ALA A 134 22.08 -9.09 -10.90
CA ALA A 134 21.71 -8.03 -9.95
C ALA A 134 22.94 -7.32 -9.37
N LEU A 135 23.99 -8.08 -9.05
CA LEU A 135 25.26 -7.51 -8.60
C LEU A 135 25.97 -6.69 -9.70
N ALA A 136 25.95 -7.18 -10.95
CA ALA A 136 26.50 -6.45 -12.08
C ALA A 136 25.73 -5.14 -12.37
N PHE A 137 24.41 -5.17 -12.29
CA PHE A 137 23.55 -3.99 -12.42
C PHE A 137 23.83 -2.96 -11.32
N SER A 138 23.91 -3.40 -10.07
CA SER A 138 24.23 -2.53 -8.93
C SER A 138 25.62 -1.86 -9.08
N ARG A 139 26.61 -2.63 -9.55
CA ARG A 139 27.96 -2.11 -9.85
C ARG A 139 27.92 -1.05 -10.97
N ALA A 140 27.21 -1.34 -12.06
CA ALA A 140 27.05 -0.41 -13.18
C ALA A 140 26.34 0.89 -12.77
N GLY A 141 25.41 0.80 -11.80
CA GLY A 141 24.73 1.95 -11.18
C GLY A 141 25.61 2.75 -10.20
N GLY A 142 26.88 2.39 -10.02
CA GLY A 142 27.81 3.14 -9.18
C GLY A 142 27.71 2.83 -7.68
N MET A 143 27.16 1.66 -7.32
CA MET A 143 27.11 1.23 -5.91
C MET A 143 28.51 1.16 -5.31
N ASP A 144 28.66 1.67 -4.08
CA ASP A 144 29.91 1.58 -3.33
C ASP A 144 30.42 0.12 -3.26
N PRO A 145 31.71 -0.14 -3.53
CA PRO A 145 32.27 -1.50 -3.52
C PRO A 145 32.09 -2.25 -2.21
N ALA A 146 32.16 -1.58 -1.05
CA ALA A 146 31.96 -2.20 0.25
C ALA A 146 30.49 -2.61 0.46
N ILE A 147 29.54 -1.81 0.02
CA ILE A 147 28.11 -2.14 0.04
C ILE A 147 27.82 -3.30 -0.92
N LEU A 148 28.44 -3.29 -2.10
CA LEU A 148 28.27 -4.37 -3.08
C LEU A 148 28.80 -5.70 -2.54
N GLU A 149 29.95 -5.70 -1.86
CA GLU A 149 30.53 -6.90 -1.25
C GLU A 149 29.65 -7.40 -0.09
N ALA A 150 29.13 -6.51 0.74
CA ALA A 150 28.18 -6.88 1.79
C ALA A 150 26.91 -7.53 1.20
N ARG A 151 26.36 -6.96 0.13
CA ARG A 151 25.18 -7.51 -0.56
C ARG A 151 25.41 -8.89 -1.17
N ARG A 152 26.62 -9.17 -1.63
CA ARG A 152 26.98 -10.48 -2.19
C ARG A 152 26.74 -11.63 -1.22
N ASN A 153 26.89 -11.36 0.08
CA ASN A 153 26.82 -12.34 1.16
C ASN A 153 25.52 -12.26 1.96
N GLN A 154 24.53 -11.50 1.48
CA GLN A 154 23.25 -11.33 2.17
C GLN A 154 22.11 -11.80 1.26
N ARG A 155 21.12 -12.49 1.85
CA ARG A 155 19.87 -12.77 1.15
C ARG A 155 19.25 -11.45 0.72
N PRO A 156 18.85 -11.30 -0.55
CA PRO A 156 18.18 -10.09 -1.01
C PRO A 156 16.81 -9.93 -0.32
N TYR A 157 16.37 -8.69 -0.22
CA TYR A 157 15.00 -8.41 0.16
C TYR A 157 14.05 -8.91 -0.93
N ASN A 158 13.03 -9.67 -0.55
CA ASN A 158 11.97 -10.13 -1.44
C ASN A 158 10.62 -9.50 -1.03
N PHE A 159 9.78 -9.25 -2.00
CA PHE A 159 8.42 -8.76 -1.71
C PHE A 159 7.63 -9.74 -0.84
N ALA A 160 7.85 -11.04 -1.00
CA ALA A 160 7.25 -12.08 -0.16
C ALA A 160 7.56 -11.93 1.33
N ASP A 161 8.65 -11.24 1.70
CA ASP A 161 9.03 -11.02 3.09
C ASP A 161 8.07 -10.03 3.81
N THR A 162 7.40 -9.18 3.04
CA THR A 162 6.54 -8.11 3.57
C THR A 162 5.19 -7.98 2.88
N CYS A 163 4.82 -8.95 2.05
CA CYS A 163 3.54 -9.00 1.37
C CYS A 163 2.82 -10.33 1.61
N ALA A 164 1.55 -10.28 2.00
CA ALA A 164 0.71 -11.47 2.01
C ALA A 164 0.49 -11.98 0.58
N PRO A 165 0.40 -13.30 0.35
CA PRO A 165 0.12 -13.85 -0.96
C PRO A 165 -1.17 -13.28 -1.57
N ILE A 166 -1.09 -12.80 -2.81
CA ILE A 166 -2.25 -12.28 -3.53
C ILE A 166 -2.87 -13.41 -4.36
N PRO A 167 -4.15 -13.78 -4.12
CA PRO A 167 -4.87 -14.76 -4.95
C PRO A 167 -4.99 -14.33 -6.42
N VAL A 168 -5.30 -15.28 -7.30
CA VAL A 168 -5.63 -14.98 -8.69
C VAL A 168 -6.98 -14.28 -8.74
N GLY A 169 -7.05 -13.18 -9.49
CA GLY A 169 -8.26 -12.41 -9.66
C GLY A 169 -8.16 -11.00 -9.06
N TYR A 170 -8.57 -10.04 -9.86
CA TYR A 170 -8.71 -8.64 -9.45
C TYR A 170 -9.66 -7.94 -10.41
N ARG A 171 -10.27 -6.84 -9.97
CA ARG A 171 -10.95 -5.91 -10.86
C ARG A 171 -9.93 -4.90 -11.39
N ARG A 172 -9.78 -4.82 -12.70
CA ARG A 172 -8.96 -3.80 -13.33
C ARG A 172 -9.66 -2.44 -13.24
N ILE A 173 -8.91 -1.42 -12.79
CA ILE A 173 -9.23 0.00 -12.98
C ILE A 173 -8.28 0.61 -14.01
N ALA A 174 -8.72 1.65 -14.72
CA ALA A 174 -7.95 2.24 -15.82
C ALA A 174 -8.03 3.77 -15.80
N GLU A 175 -7.05 4.42 -16.42
CA GLU A 175 -7.03 5.87 -16.66
C GLU A 175 -8.35 6.35 -17.26
N GLY A 176 -8.90 7.42 -16.69
CA GLY A 176 -10.17 8.03 -17.14
C GLY A 176 -11.44 7.27 -16.75
N GLU A 177 -11.32 6.12 -16.07
CA GLU A 177 -12.48 5.44 -15.48
C GLU A 177 -12.97 6.23 -14.27
N VAL A 178 -14.28 6.31 -14.08
CA VAL A 178 -14.91 6.77 -12.84
C VAL A 178 -15.29 5.55 -12.01
N ILE A 179 -14.75 5.45 -10.82
CA ILE A 179 -15.10 4.40 -9.85
C ILE A 179 -15.93 4.98 -8.70
N ARG A 180 -16.89 4.20 -8.20
CA ARG A 180 -17.68 4.60 -7.04
C ARG A 180 -17.18 3.88 -5.78
N ALA A 181 -16.85 4.66 -4.75
CA ALA A 181 -16.43 4.16 -3.45
C ALA A 181 -16.74 5.18 -2.34
N GLY A 182 -17.19 4.70 -1.18
CA GLY A 182 -17.57 5.56 -0.05
C GLY A 182 -18.66 6.57 -0.39
N GLY A 183 -19.64 6.16 -1.21
CA GLY A 183 -20.74 7.02 -1.66
C GLY A 183 -20.32 8.13 -2.64
N ARG A 184 -19.07 8.18 -3.10
CA ARG A 184 -18.49 9.21 -3.99
C ARG A 184 -18.02 8.61 -5.30
N ASP A 185 -17.94 9.45 -6.32
CA ASP A 185 -17.34 9.14 -7.61
C ASP A 185 -15.88 9.64 -7.61
N TRP A 186 -14.97 8.80 -8.10
CA TRP A 186 -13.53 9.05 -8.12
C TRP A 186 -13.01 8.87 -9.53
N ASP A 187 -12.41 9.92 -10.08
CA ASP A 187 -11.69 9.84 -11.35
C ASP A 187 -10.37 9.11 -11.17
N VAL A 188 -10.19 8.02 -11.90
CA VAL A 188 -8.92 7.29 -11.91
C VAL A 188 -7.89 8.04 -12.75
N ARG A 189 -6.78 8.43 -12.14
CA ARG A 189 -5.64 9.06 -12.81
C ARG A 189 -4.38 8.23 -12.58
N LEU A 190 -3.60 8.01 -13.64
CA LEU A 190 -2.32 7.36 -13.54
C LEU A 190 -1.24 8.41 -13.29
N GLY A 191 -0.55 8.31 -12.15
CA GLY A 191 0.65 9.08 -11.89
C GLY A 191 1.80 8.48 -12.69
N GLY A 192 2.43 9.27 -13.54
CA GLY A 192 3.70 8.92 -14.15
C GLY A 192 4.81 9.15 -13.12
N GLY A 193 5.22 8.07 -12.42
CA GLY A 193 6.38 8.09 -11.53
C GLY A 193 7.68 7.95 -12.32
#